data_22763f8614aae9e49d29666c3cd3e180
#
_entry.id   22763f8614aae9e49d29666c3cd3e180
#
_cell.length_a   1.000
_cell.length_b   1.000
_cell.length_c   1.000
_cell.angle_alpha   90.00
_cell.angle_beta   90.00
_cell.angle_gamma   90.00
#
_symmetry.space_group_name_H-M   'P 1'
#
loop_
_entity.id
_entity.type
_entity.pdbx_description
1 polymer ?
#
loop_
_entity_poly.entity_id
_entity_poly.type
_entity_poly.pdbx_seq_one_letter_code
_entity_poly.pdbx_strand_id
1 'polypeptide(L)'
;MIITVVGLGVVGGSFVKALKGQGHEVYGIDIDEKTLQMAKNEGTIIEGFTDGKEIIAQSDLTIICLYPSLVLKFIKENKFKKGSIITDAVGIKSYFLEGAMTIIDPEVEFVSGH
;
A
#
# COMPACT_ATOMS: atom_id res chain seq x y z
N MET A 1 -13.48 -0.50 -5.15
CA MET A 1 -12.29 0.32 -5.48
C MET A 1 -11.06 -0.56 -5.65
N ILE A 2 -10.05 -0.04 -6.28
CA ILE A 2 -8.77 -0.73 -6.41
C ILE A 2 -7.91 -0.36 -5.21
N ILE A 3 -7.51 -1.38 -4.44
CA ILE A 3 -6.72 -1.20 -3.22
C ILE A 3 -5.42 -1.99 -3.36
N THR A 4 -4.30 -1.34 -3.09
CA THR A 4 -3.01 -2.02 -3.06
C THR A 4 -2.43 -1.96 -1.64
N VAL A 5 -2.04 -3.12 -1.11
CA VAL A 5 -1.38 -3.23 0.19
C VAL A 5 0.10 -3.51 -0.04
N VAL A 6 0.94 -2.64 0.46
CA VAL A 6 2.39 -2.71 0.28
C VAL A 6 3.02 -3.31 1.54
N GLY A 7 3.65 -4.46 1.40
CA GLY A 7 4.18 -5.23 2.52
C GLY A 7 3.12 -6.16 3.09
N LEU A 8 3.24 -7.46 2.80
CA LEU A 8 2.27 -8.47 3.23
C LEU A 8 2.76 -9.30 4.42
N GLY A 9 3.51 -8.68 5.32
CA GLY A 9 3.88 -9.30 6.59
C GLY A 9 2.65 -9.42 7.52
N VAL A 10 2.89 -9.40 8.82
CA VAL A 10 1.80 -9.59 9.80
C VAL A 10 0.70 -8.54 9.64
N VAL A 11 1.08 -7.27 9.58
CA VAL A 11 0.11 -6.16 9.49
C VAL A 11 -0.58 -6.14 8.12
N GLY A 12 0.20 -6.14 7.05
CA GLY A 12 -0.34 -6.11 5.68
C GLY A 12 -1.19 -7.33 5.38
N GLY A 13 -0.77 -8.52 5.85
CA GLY A 13 -1.55 -9.74 5.73
C GLY A 13 -2.90 -9.64 6.43
N SER A 14 -2.95 -8.98 7.58
CA SER A 14 -4.22 -8.73 8.29
C SER A 14 -5.14 -7.81 7.50
N PHE A 15 -4.59 -6.77 6.86
CA PHE A 15 -5.37 -5.86 6.03
C PHE A 15 -6.01 -6.58 4.84
N VAL A 16 -5.24 -7.38 4.11
CA VAL A 16 -5.79 -8.08 2.93
C VAL A 16 -6.86 -9.09 3.34
N LYS A 17 -6.70 -9.74 4.48
CA LYS A 17 -7.72 -10.65 5.00
C LYS A 17 -9.00 -9.91 5.39
N ALA A 18 -8.86 -8.75 6.02
CA ALA A 18 -10.00 -7.93 6.42
C ALA A 18 -10.78 -7.38 5.21
N LEU A 19 -10.07 -7.13 4.10
CA LEU A 19 -10.70 -6.61 2.88
C LEU A 19 -11.36 -7.69 2.04
N LYS A 20 -11.05 -8.96 2.30
CA LYS A 20 -11.61 -10.08 1.54
C LYS A 20 -13.13 -10.12 1.66
N GLY A 21 -13.81 -10.24 0.53
CA GLY A 21 -15.26 -10.31 0.51
C GLY A 21 -15.98 -8.98 0.62
N GLN A 22 -15.26 -7.86 0.60
CA GLN A 22 -15.84 -6.52 0.71
C GLN A 22 -16.14 -5.87 -0.66
N GLY A 23 -15.94 -6.60 -1.74
CA GLY A 23 -16.22 -6.07 -3.09
C GLY A 23 -15.12 -5.21 -3.69
N HIS A 24 -13.93 -5.20 -3.11
CA HIS A 24 -12.79 -4.46 -3.65
C HIS A 24 -11.86 -5.36 -4.46
N GLU A 25 -11.15 -4.74 -5.41
CA GLU A 25 -10.04 -5.39 -6.10
C GLU A 25 -8.78 -5.12 -5.28
N VAL A 26 -8.25 -6.16 -4.64
CA VAL A 26 -7.10 -6.03 -3.73
C VAL A 26 -5.85 -6.62 -4.38
N TYR A 27 -4.80 -5.84 -4.40
CA TYR A 27 -3.49 -6.23 -4.91
C TYR A 27 -2.45 -6.14 -3.81
N GLY A 28 -1.38 -6.90 -3.93
CA GLY A 28 -0.29 -6.89 -2.95
C GLY A 28 1.06 -6.60 -3.58
N ILE A 29 1.90 -5.88 -2.85
CA ILE A 29 3.30 -5.66 -3.22
C ILE A 29 4.18 -6.17 -2.09
N ASP A 30 5.14 -7.02 -2.42
CA ASP A 30 6.11 -7.52 -1.45
C ASP A 30 7.35 -7.99 -2.21
N ILE A 31 8.51 -7.83 -1.59
CA ILE A 31 9.76 -8.31 -2.19
C ILE A 31 9.86 -9.85 -2.15
N ASP A 32 9.10 -10.49 -1.28
CA ASP A 32 9.08 -11.95 -1.15
C ASP A 32 7.97 -12.56 -2.01
N GLU A 33 8.35 -13.18 -3.11
CA GLU A 33 7.41 -13.82 -4.03
C GLU A 33 6.59 -14.94 -3.38
N LYS A 34 7.14 -15.63 -2.40
CA LYS A 34 6.41 -16.69 -1.68
C LYS A 34 5.24 -16.12 -0.91
N THR A 35 5.46 -14.98 -0.26
CA THR A 35 4.40 -14.28 0.49
C THR A 35 3.27 -13.88 -0.45
N LEU A 36 3.62 -13.34 -1.63
CA LEU A 36 2.63 -12.96 -2.64
C LEU A 36 1.85 -14.17 -3.14
N GLN A 37 2.54 -15.28 -3.41
CA GLN A 37 1.90 -16.48 -3.91
C GLN A 37 0.95 -17.08 -2.88
N MET A 38 1.31 -17.08 -1.61
CA MET A 38 0.44 -17.54 -0.53
C MET A 38 -0.83 -16.71 -0.42
N ALA A 39 -0.69 -15.38 -0.47
CA ALA A 39 -1.84 -14.47 -0.42
C ALA A 39 -2.76 -14.68 -1.61
N LYS A 40 -2.20 -14.88 -2.80
CA LYS A 40 -2.97 -15.16 -4.01
C LYS A 40 -3.72 -16.49 -3.90
N ASN A 41 -3.05 -17.54 -3.40
CA ASN A 41 -3.67 -18.85 -3.20
C ASN A 41 -4.79 -18.81 -2.16
N GLU A 42 -4.66 -17.98 -1.14
CA GLU A 42 -5.70 -17.79 -0.13
C GLU A 42 -6.87 -16.91 -0.64
N GLY A 43 -6.74 -16.31 -1.80
CA GLY A 43 -7.77 -15.45 -2.38
C GLY A 43 -7.86 -14.08 -1.72
N THR A 44 -6.84 -13.65 -0.98
CA THR A 44 -6.84 -12.34 -0.34
C THR A 44 -6.38 -11.23 -1.27
N ILE A 45 -5.60 -11.57 -2.29
CA ILE A 45 -5.21 -10.63 -3.36
C ILE A 45 -5.53 -11.25 -4.71
N ILE A 46 -5.83 -10.39 -5.69
CA ILE A 46 -6.06 -10.82 -7.07
C ILE A 46 -4.74 -11.15 -7.75
N GLU A 47 -3.74 -10.30 -7.53
CA GLU A 47 -2.40 -10.47 -8.06
C GLU A 47 -1.39 -9.82 -7.12
N GLY A 48 -0.15 -10.31 -7.16
CA GLY A 48 0.96 -9.76 -6.38
C GLY A 48 2.09 -9.31 -7.28
N PHE A 49 2.81 -8.29 -6.82
CA PHE A 49 3.92 -7.69 -7.57
C PHE A 49 5.12 -7.47 -6.66
N THR A 50 6.30 -7.73 -7.16
CA THR A 50 7.55 -7.35 -6.47
C THR A 50 7.89 -5.88 -6.73
N ASP A 51 7.47 -5.38 -7.91
CA ASP A 51 7.54 -3.96 -8.27
C ASP A 51 6.17 -3.57 -8.81
N GLY A 52 5.39 -2.86 -8.02
CA GLY A 52 4.01 -2.56 -8.33
C GLY A 52 3.76 -1.16 -8.85
N LYS A 53 4.71 -0.54 -9.53
CA LYS A 53 4.56 0.85 -10.00
C LYS A 53 3.31 1.07 -10.83
N GLU A 54 2.96 0.13 -11.70
CA GLU A 54 1.78 0.25 -12.54
C GLU A 54 0.48 0.15 -11.74
N ILE A 55 0.40 -0.80 -10.81
CA ILE A 55 -0.81 -0.95 -10.00
C ILE A 55 -0.96 0.19 -9.00
N ILE A 56 0.13 0.73 -8.47
CA ILE A 56 0.10 1.90 -7.59
C ILE A 56 -0.52 3.09 -8.32
N ALA A 57 -0.15 3.30 -9.58
CA ALA A 57 -0.67 4.40 -10.38
C ALA A 57 -2.17 4.28 -10.69
N GLN A 58 -2.75 3.10 -10.49
CA GLN A 58 -4.17 2.83 -10.73
C GLN A 58 -4.98 2.69 -9.44
N SER A 59 -4.31 2.65 -8.29
CA SER A 59 -4.97 2.35 -7.03
C SER A 59 -5.71 3.56 -6.46
N ASP A 60 -6.93 3.33 -6.02
CA ASP A 60 -7.74 4.33 -5.33
C ASP A 60 -7.27 4.51 -3.89
N LEU A 61 -6.75 3.44 -3.30
CA LEU A 61 -6.22 3.44 -1.95
C LEU A 61 -4.94 2.61 -1.92
N THR A 62 -3.88 3.16 -1.35
CA THR A 62 -2.61 2.46 -1.14
C THR A 62 -2.32 2.42 0.36
N ILE A 63 -2.25 1.21 0.91
CA ILE A 63 -1.95 0.99 2.33
C ILE A 63 -0.51 0.53 2.44
N ILE A 64 0.33 1.35 3.05
CA ILE A 64 1.76 1.07 3.17
C ILE A 64 2.07 0.46 4.53
N CYS A 65 2.48 -0.81 4.53
CA CYS A 65 2.80 -1.58 5.74
C CYS A 65 4.30 -1.92 5.76
N LEU A 66 5.12 -0.90 5.60
CA LEU A 66 6.57 -1.02 5.59
C LEU A 66 7.16 -0.44 6.88
N TYR A 67 8.42 -0.78 7.16
CA TYR A 67 9.13 -0.10 8.24
C TYR A 67 9.17 1.40 7.98
N PRO A 68 9.11 2.22 9.04
CA PRO A 68 9.09 3.67 8.89
C PRO A 68 10.18 4.23 7.99
N SER A 69 11.39 3.67 8.06
CA SER A 69 12.51 4.11 7.23
C SER A 69 12.30 3.89 5.73
N LEU A 70 11.36 3.02 5.35
CA LEU A 70 11.10 2.69 3.94
C LEU A 70 9.88 3.41 3.38
N VAL A 71 9.03 3.97 4.21
CA VAL A 71 7.77 4.61 3.76
C VAL A 71 8.04 5.80 2.85
N LEU A 72 8.88 6.73 3.27
CA LEU A 72 9.18 7.92 2.48
C LEU A 72 9.86 7.56 1.16
N LYS A 73 10.78 6.60 1.20
CA LYS A 73 11.45 6.12 -0.01
C LYS A 73 10.42 5.54 -1.00
N PHE A 74 9.50 4.73 -0.50
CA PHE A 74 8.45 4.14 -1.32
C PHE A 74 7.58 5.20 -1.97
N ILE A 75 7.14 6.19 -1.20
CA ILE A 75 6.31 7.28 -1.71
C ILE A 75 7.06 8.07 -2.79
N LYS A 76 8.35 8.31 -2.56
CA LYS A 76 9.18 9.07 -3.49
C LYS A 76 9.42 8.34 -4.81
N GLU A 77 9.50 7.02 -4.78
CA GLU A 77 9.81 6.19 -5.94
C GLU A 77 8.59 5.84 -6.80
N ASN A 78 7.39 6.13 -6.32
CA ASN A 78 6.16 5.73 -7.01
C ASN A 78 5.31 6.93 -7.41
N LYS A 79 4.52 6.74 -8.47
CA LYS A 79 3.53 7.70 -8.91
C LYS A 79 2.15 7.21 -8.49
N PHE A 80 1.43 8.05 -7.78
CA PHE A 80 0.11 7.71 -7.26
C PHE A 80 -0.98 8.33 -8.12
N LYS A 81 -2.13 7.67 -8.17
CA LYS A 81 -3.28 8.16 -8.92
C LYS A 81 -3.78 9.46 -8.31
N LYS A 82 -4.13 10.43 -9.15
CA LYS A 82 -4.72 11.70 -8.70
C LYS A 82 -6.02 11.44 -7.95
N GLY A 83 -6.18 12.10 -6.81
CA GLY A 83 -7.36 11.91 -5.96
C GLY A 83 -7.35 10.63 -5.13
N SER A 84 -6.29 9.82 -5.22
CA SER A 84 -6.19 8.61 -4.42
C SER A 84 -5.78 8.93 -2.99
N ILE A 85 -6.00 7.95 -2.10
CA ILE A 85 -5.62 8.05 -0.69
C ILE A 85 -4.43 7.14 -0.44
N ILE A 86 -3.42 7.68 0.24
CA ILE A 86 -2.28 6.90 0.70
C ILE A 86 -2.33 6.88 2.22
N THR A 87 -2.29 5.71 2.82
CA THR A 87 -2.26 5.57 4.26
C THR A 87 -1.08 4.69 4.67
N ASP A 88 -0.52 4.99 5.82
CA ASP A 88 0.53 4.21 6.43
C ASP A 88 -0.03 3.53 7.69
N ALA A 89 0.30 2.27 7.88
CA ALA A 89 -0.26 1.46 8.97
C ALA A 89 0.68 1.34 10.17
N VAL A 90 1.94 1.75 10.04
CA VAL A 90 2.97 1.53 11.07
C VAL A 90 3.85 2.75 11.34
N GLY A 91 3.58 3.89 10.75
CA GLY A 91 4.46 5.04 10.81
C GLY A 91 4.42 5.83 12.11
N ILE A 92 5.43 6.68 12.31
CA ILE A 92 5.44 7.71 13.33
C ILE A 92 4.81 8.94 12.68
N LYS A 93 3.56 9.19 13.06
CA LYS A 93 2.66 10.12 12.36
C LYS A 93 3.24 11.48 11.97
N SER A 94 3.77 12.22 12.93
CA SER A 94 4.23 13.58 12.66
C SER A 94 5.36 13.63 11.64
N TYR A 95 6.33 12.73 11.78
CA TYR A 95 7.48 12.67 10.88
C TYR A 95 7.08 12.28 9.46
N PHE A 96 6.31 11.20 9.32
CA PHE A 96 5.94 10.72 7.99
C PHE A 96 4.95 11.63 7.29
N LEU A 97 4.03 12.20 8.03
CA LEU A 97 3.06 13.12 7.46
C LEU A 97 3.75 14.34 6.86
N GLU A 98 4.69 14.95 7.59
CA GLU A 98 5.49 16.06 7.07
C GLU A 98 6.30 15.67 5.84
N GLY A 99 7.05 14.58 5.94
CA GLY A 99 7.87 14.09 4.84
C GLY A 99 7.03 13.74 3.61
N ALA A 100 5.90 13.08 3.79
CA ALA A 100 5.01 12.72 2.70
C ALA A 100 4.43 13.96 2.02
N MET A 101 4.04 14.95 2.80
CA MET A 101 3.46 16.20 2.26
C MET A 101 4.42 16.95 1.34
N THR A 102 5.73 16.70 1.47
CA THR A 102 6.73 17.37 0.61
C THR A 102 7.02 16.63 -0.69
N ILE A 103 6.64 15.36 -0.81
CA ILE A 103 7.04 14.53 -1.94
C ILE A 103 5.90 13.94 -2.75
N ILE A 104 4.66 13.96 -2.25
CA ILE A 104 3.51 13.45 -2.99
C ILE A 104 2.87 14.56 -3.82
N ASP A 105 2.16 14.16 -4.88
CA ASP A 105 1.37 15.07 -5.71
C ASP A 105 0.31 15.76 -4.83
N PRO A 106 0.12 17.09 -4.95
CA PRO A 106 -0.91 17.79 -4.15
C PRO A 106 -2.33 17.27 -4.38
N GLU A 107 -2.58 16.52 -5.46
CA GLU A 107 -3.89 15.91 -5.72
C GLU A 107 -4.04 14.54 -5.06
N VAL A 108 -3.01 14.06 -4.35
CA VAL A 108 -3.03 12.81 -3.60
C VAL A 108 -3.09 13.13 -2.12
N GLU A 109 -3.98 12.44 -1.40
CA GLU A 109 -4.15 12.63 0.03
C GLU A 109 -3.36 11.57 0.80
N PHE A 110 -2.54 12.00 1.78
CA PHE A 110 -1.85 11.10 2.69
C PHE A 110 -2.53 11.13 4.06
N VAL A 111 -2.85 9.93 4.56
CA VAL A 111 -3.50 9.76 5.87
C VAL A 111 -2.70 8.73 6.67
N SER A 112 -2.31 9.09 7.90
CA SER A 112 -1.62 8.15 8.79
C SER A 112 -2.60 7.09 9.30
N GLY A 113 -2.18 5.83 9.29
CA GLY A 113 -3.00 4.67 9.65
C GLY A 113 -3.08 4.37 11.15
N HIS A 114 -2.57 5.22 11.98
CA HIS A 114 -2.65 5.03 13.43
C HIS A 114 -4.00 5.39 14.02
#